data_6f859b7c89bccb554393f7e32ca5a52d
#
_entry.id   6f859b7c89bccb554393f7e32ca5a52d
#
_cell.length_a   1.000
_cell.length_b   1.000
_cell.length_c   1.000
_cell.angle_alpha   90.00
_cell.angle_beta   90.00
_cell.angle_gamma   90.00
#
_symmetry.space_group_name_H-M   'P 1'
#
loop_
_entity.id
_entity.type
_entity.pdbx_description
1 polymer ?
#
loop_
_entity_poly.entity_id
_entity_poly.type
_entity_poly.pdbx_seq_one_letter_code
_entity_poly.pdbx_strand_id
1 'polypeptide(L)'
;VNNTLLVMRPYQIAATERILWKINSAYQAKQWSCLEGGGYIWHTTGSGKTLTSFKAARLATELEFIDKVFFVVDRKDLDYQTMKEYQRFSPDSVNGSDSTAGLKRNLDKDDNKIIVTTIQKLNNLMKTESDLAIYNKQVVFIFDECHRSQFGEAQKNLQKKFKRFYQFGFTGTPIFPQNALGADTTASVFGRELHSYVITDAIRDEKVLKFKVDYNDVRPQFKAIETEQDEKKLSAAENKQALLHPNRIREISQYILNNFRQKPTACKQVAKALMPCLR
;
A
#
# COMPACT_ATOMS: atom_id res chain seq x y z
N VAL A 1 -21.86 -18.34 9.65
CA VAL A 1 -20.65 -18.22 8.82
C VAL A 1 -21.09 -18.38 7.38
N ASN A 2 -20.99 -17.33 6.59
CA ASN A 2 -21.33 -17.40 5.17
C ASN A 2 -20.27 -18.26 4.47
N ASN A 3 -20.66 -19.47 4.03
CA ASN A 3 -19.84 -20.32 3.18
C ASN A 3 -19.71 -19.71 1.77
N THR A 4 -18.94 -18.65 1.65
CA THR A 4 -18.68 -18.00 0.36
C THR A 4 -17.39 -18.58 -0.21
N LEU A 5 -17.48 -19.28 -1.33
CA LEU A 5 -16.32 -19.74 -2.07
C LEU A 5 -15.62 -18.51 -2.71
N LEU A 6 -14.37 -18.27 -2.35
CA LEU A 6 -13.53 -17.25 -2.93
C LEU A 6 -12.56 -17.89 -3.92
N VAL A 7 -12.71 -17.54 -5.19
CA VAL A 7 -11.84 -18.04 -6.27
C VAL A 7 -10.87 -16.95 -6.67
N MET A 8 -9.57 -17.26 -6.64
CA MET A 8 -8.53 -16.35 -7.10
C MET A 8 -8.54 -16.25 -8.64
N ARG A 9 -8.30 -15.06 -9.13
CA ARG A 9 -8.13 -14.80 -10.57
C ARG A 9 -6.72 -15.17 -11.02
N PRO A 10 -6.50 -15.45 -12.33
CA PRO A 10 -5.19 -15.87 -12.84
C PRO A 10 -4.04 -14.94 -12.44
N TYR A 11 -4.22 -13.62 -12.53
CA TYR A 11 -3.18 -12.65 -12.12
C TYR A 11 -2.87 -12.69 -10.62
N GLN A 12 -3.86 -13.00 -9.77
CA GLN A 12 -3.64 -13.15 -8.32
C GLN A 12 -2.85 -14.43 -8.01
N ILE A 13 -3.15 -15.52 -8.73
CA ILE A 13 -2.39 -16.77 -8.63
C ILE A 13 -0.95 -16.51 -9.04
N ALA A 14 -0.72 -15.93 -10.21
CA ALA A 14 0.61 -15.62 -10.72
C ALA A 14 1.42 -14.73 -9.75
N ALA A 15 0.79 -13.70 -9.16
CA ALA A 15 1.44 -12.85 -8.16
C ALA A 15 1.84 -13.63 -6.91
N THR A 16 0.94 -14.49 -6.41
CA THR A 16 1.21 -15.34 -5.24
C THR A 16 2.34 -16.32 -5.51
N GLU A 17 2.32 -17.02 -6.64
CA GLU A 17 3.37 -17.96 -7.04
C GLU A 17 4.74 -17.29 -7.18
N ARG A 18 4.78 -16.07 -7.74
CA ARG A 18 6.04 -15.30 -7.86
C ARG A 18 6.61 -14.89 -6.50
N ILE A 19 5.77 -14.55 -5.53
CA ILE A 19 6.21 -14.28 -4.15
C ILE A 19 6.80 -15.56 -3.54
N LEU A 20 6.10 -16.69 -3.61
CA LEU A 20 6.58 -17.96 -3.05
C LEU A 20 7.86 -18.45 -3.72
N TRP A 21 7.92 -18.36 -5.05
CA TRP A 21 9.13 -18.66 -5.79
C TRP A 21 10.30 -17.78 -5.34
N LYS A 22 10.02 -16.48 -5.14
CA LYS A 22 11.03 -15.51 -4.68
C LYS A 22 11.55 -15.85 -3.28
N ILE A 23 10.66 -16.20 -2.34
CA ILE A 23 11.04 -16.61 -0.99
C ILE A 23 11.92 -17.87 -1.06
N ASN A 24 11.51 -18.90 -1.80
CA ASN A 24 12.27 -20.14 -1.92
C ASN A 24 13.65 -19.93 -2.58
N SER A 25 13.70 -19.21 -3.69
CA SER A 25 14.95 -18.94 -4.40
C SER A 25 15.91 -18.11 -3.55
N ALA A 26 15.40 -17.10 -2.84
CA ALA A 26 16.19 -16.26 -1.94
C ALA A 26 16.69 -17.05 -0.71
N TYR A 27 15.90 -17.98 -0.19
CA TYR A 27 16.33 -18.87 0.89
C TYR A 27 17.51 -19.76 0.46
N GLN A 28 17.38 -20.41 -0.70
CA GLN A 28 18.46 -21.26 -1.23
C GLN A 28 19.74 -20.47 -1.53
N ALA A 29 19.58 -19.23 -2.04
CA ALA A 29 20.69 -18.32 -2.32
C ALA A 29 21.23 -17.59 -1.08
N LYS A 30 20.65 -17.80 0.11
CA LYS A 30 20.97 -17.09 1.37
C LYS A 30 20.84 -15.55 1.24
N GLN A 31 19.89 -15.10 0.42
CA GLN A 31 19.61 -13.68 0.15
C GLN A 31 18.45 -13.17 1.03
N TRP A 32 18.62 -13.24 2.35
CA TRP A 32 17.70 -12.61 3.30
C TRP A 32 18.20 -11.24 3.74
N SER A 33 17.29 -10.39 4.19
CA SER A 33 17.58 -9.03 4.69
C SER A 33 18.25 -8.10 3.66
N CYS A 34 18.02 -8.37 2.38
CA CYS A 34 18.52 -7.58 1.26
C CYS A 34 17.40 -7.38 0.20
N LEU A 35 17.61 -6.44 -0.72
CA LEU A 35 16.63 -6.13 -1.77
C LEU A 35 16.41 -7.29 -2.73
N GLU A 36 17.44 -8.07 -3.00
CA GLU A 36 17.39 -9.24 -3.87
C GLU A 36 16.48 -10.34 -3.32
N GLY A 37 16.28 -10.40 -2.00
CA GLY A 37 15.38 -11.36 -1.34
C GLY A 37 13.92 -10.94 -1.36
N GLY A 38 13.61 -9.69 -1.73
CA GLY A 38 12.27 -9.12 -1.71
C GLY A 38 11.70 -8.80 -3.08
N GLY A 39 10.64 -7.97 -3.08
CA GLY A 39 10.01 -7.43 -4.27
C GLY A 39 8.68 -6.74 -4.00
N TYR A 40 8.04 -6.22 -5.05
CA TYR A 40 6.72 -5.63 -4.91
C TYR A 40 5.74 -6.11 -5.99
N ILE A 41 4.46 -6.01 -5.67
CA ILE A 41 3.32 -6.32 -6.53
C ILE A 41 2.60 -5.02 -6.84
N TRP A 42 2.50 -4.69 -8.12
CA TRP A 42 1.77 -3.54 -8.60
C TRP A 42 0.37 -3.95 -9.08
N HIS A 43 -0.59 -3.92 -8.20
CA HIS A 43 -1.98 -4.22 -8.52
C HIS A 43 -2.86 -3.00 -8.29
N THR A 44 -3.69 -2.65 -9.29
CA THR A 44 -4.61 -1.52 -9.19
C THR A 44 -5.59 -1.65 -8.03
N THR A 45 -6.15 -0.53 -7.58
CA THR A 45 -7.21 -0.54 -6.57
C THR A 45 -8.42 -1.34 -7.04
N GLY A 46 -9.03 -2.12 -6.14
CA GLY A 46 -10.16 -3.00 -6.48
C GLY A 46 -9.77 -4.33 -7.14
N SER A 47 -8.49 -4.61 -7.38
CA SER A 47 -8.00 -5.89 -7.92
C SER A 47 -8.01 -7.05 -6.92
N GLY A 48 -8.39 -6.81 -5.66
CA GLY A 48 -8.37 -7.83 -4.61
C GLY A 48 -6.96 -8.09 -4.03
N LYS A 49 -6.16 -7.04 -3.86
CA LYS A 49 -4.84 -7.10 -3.23
C LYS A 49 -4.86 -7.82 -1.88
N THR A 50 -5.87 -7.54 -1.05
CA THR A 50 -6.04 -8.17 0.28
C THR A 50 -6.16 -9.70 0.18
N LEU A 51 -6.93 -10.21 -0.78
CA LEU A 51 -7.03 -11.66 -1.01
C LEU A 51 -5.70 -12.26 -1.49
N THR A 52 -5.02 -11.57 -2.41
CA THR A 52 -3.73 -12.01 -2.95
C THR A 52 -2.66 -12.05 -1.86
N SER A 53 -2.54 -10.98 -1.08
CA SER A 53 -1.56 -10.87 0.00
C SER A 53 -1.82 -11.86 1.13
N PHE A 54 -3.10 -12.10 1.49
CA PHE A 54 -3.47 -13.11 2.47
C PHE A 54 -3.11 -14.52 1.99
N LYS A 55 -3.41 -14.85 0.73
CA LYS A 55 -3.06 -16.17 0.18
C LYS A 55 -1.55 -16.37 0.15
N ALA A 56 -0.79 -15.34 -0.24
CA ALA A 56 0.67 -15.38 -0.20
C ALA A 56 1.19 -15.56 1.23
N ALA A 57 0.63 -14.84 2.21
CA ALA A 57 0.97 -14.97 3.61
C ALA A 57 0.72 -16.39 4.11
N ARG A 58 -0.48 -16.94 3.84
CA ARG A 58 -0.83 -18.29 4.27
C ARG A 58 0.09 -19.35 3.68
N LEU A 59 0.32 -19.31 2.37
CA LEU A 59 1.22 -20.27 1.73
C LEU A 59 2.67 -20.11 2.18
N ALA A 60 3.11 -18.88 2.49
CA ALA A 60 4.43 -18.66 3.08
C ALA A 60 4.57 -19.33 4.47
N THR A 61 3.50 -19.43 5.26
CA THR A 61 3.55 -20.14 6.56
C THR A 61 3.64 -21.67 6.43
N GLU A 62 3.37 -22.20 5.24
CA GLU A 62 3.52 -23.64 4.96
C GLU A 62 4.97 -24.02 4.64
N LEU A 63 5.84 -23.03 4.38
CA LEU A 63 7.27 -23.25 4.20
C LEU A 63 7.93 -23.52 5.56
N GLU A 64 8.58 -24.68 5.71
CA GLU A 64 9.14 -25.16 6.98
C GLU A 64 10.16 -24.19 7.60
N PHE A 65 10.89 -23.44 6.77
CA PHE A 65 11.91 -22.50 7.21
C PHE A 65 11.36 -21.12 7.58
N ILE A 66 10.05 -20.86 7.42
CA ILE A 66 9.42 -19.60 7.81
C ILE A 66 8.76 -19.74 9.17
N ASP A 67 9.24 -18.97 10.13
CA ASP A 67 8.71 -18.95 11.50
C ASP A 67 7.44 -18.10 11.61
N LYS A 68 7.44 -16.89 11.06
CA LYS A 68 6.32 -15.93 11.15
C LYS A 68 6.17 -15.10 9.88
N VAL A 69 4.93 -14.70 9.61
CA VAL A 69 4.59 -13.74 8.55
C VAL A 69 3.95 -12.51 9.21
N PHE A 70 4.52 -11.34 8.99
CA PHE A 70 3.97 -10.06 9.43
C PHE A 70 3.22 -9.40 8.28
N PHE A 71 1.94 -9.15 8.47
CA PHE A 71 1.16 -8.32 7.59
C PHE A 71 1.11 -6.91 8.16
N VAL A 72 1.76 -5.97 7.48
CA VAL A 72 1.96 -4.60 7.96
C VAL A 72 1.10 -3.64 7.18
N VAL A 73 0.22 -2.92 7.87
CA VAL A 73 -0.66 -1.89 7.31
C VAL A 73 -0.28 -0.51 7.84
N ASP A 74 -0.61 0.54 7.10
CA ASP A 74 -0.25 1.92 7.45
C ASP A 74 -1.17 2.52 8.53
N ARG A 75 -2.49 2.29 8.45
CA ARG A 75 -3.49 2.96 9.28
C ARG A 75 -4.19 2.02 10.24
N LYS A 76 -4.53 2.54 11.44
CA LYS A 76 -5.31 1.81 12.46
C LYS A 76 -6.68 1.34 11.95
N ASP A 77 -7.35 2.14 11.13
CA ASP A 77 -8.66 1.80 10.58
C ASP A 77 -8.59 0.66 9.55
N LEU A 78 -7.52 0.62 8.77
CA LEU A 78 -7.24 -0.48 7.83
C LEU A 78 -6.87 -1.76 8.57
N ASP A 79 -6.19 -1.67 9.71
CA ASP A 79 -5.87 -2.82 10.56
C ASP A 79 -7.15 -3.60 10.93
N TYR A 80 -8.21 -2.90 11.39
CA TYR A 80 -9.48 -3.55 11.74
C TYR A 80 -10.21 -4.17 10.54
N GLN A 81 -10.26 -3.49 9.41
CA GLN A 81 -10.89 -4.01 8.19
C GLN A 81 -10.11 -5.19 7.62
N THR A 82 -8.80 -5.05 7.55
CA THR A 82 -7.89 -6.12 7.10
C THR A 82 -7.95 -7.32 8.02
N MET A 83 -8.03 -7.09 9.33
CA MET A 83 -8.25 -8.15 10.33
C MET A 83 -9.54 -8.90 10.08
N LYS A 84 -10.66 -8.18 9.89
CA LYS A 84 -11.96 -8.80 9.58
C LYS A 84 -11.91 -9.61 8.29
N GLU A 85 -11.27 -9.10 7.25
CA GLU A 85 -11.13 -9.83 6.00
C GLU A 85 -10.27 -11.08 6.19
N TYR A 86 -9.15 -10.99 6.90
CA TYR A 86 -8.29 -12.13 7.18
C TYR A 86 -8.97 -13.17 8.07
N GLN A 87 -9.72 -12.74 9.11
CA GLN A 87 -10.53 -13.64 9.94
C GLN A 87 -11.64 -14.33 9.14
N ARG A 88 -12.19 -13.67 8.10
CA ARG A 88 -13.15 -14.33 7.18
C ARG A 88 -12.48 -15.41 6.33
N PHE A 89 -11.21 -15.23 5.95
CA PHE A 89 -10.47 -16.22 5.17
C PHE A 89 -9.95 -17.37 6.02
N SER A 90 -9.56 -17.11 7.27
CA SER A 90 -9.09 -18.15 8.21
C SER A 90 -9.24 -17.65 9.66
N PRO A 91 -10.33 -18.02 10.34
CA PRO A 91 -10.68 -17.48 11.66
C PRO A 91 -9.60 -17.66 12.73
N ASP A 92 -8.85 -18.76 12.67
CA ASP A 92 -7.91 -19.15 13.74
C ASP A 92 -6.44 -18.79 13.42
N SER A 93 -6.17 -18.20 12.26
CA SER A 93 -4.78 -17.98 11.79
C SER A 93 -4.26 -16.56 11.97
N VAL A 94 -5.09 -15.61 12.40
CA VAL A 94 -4.75 -14.18 12.42
C VAL A 94 -5.00 -13.60 13.81
N ASN A 95 -3.96 -13.16 14.46
CA ASN A 95 -4.04 -12.35 15.68
C ASN A 95 -3.70 -10.90 15.39
N GLY A 96 -4.70 -10.01 15.46
CA GLY A 96 -4.47 -8.58 15.58
C GLY A 96 -4.06 -8.21 17.00
N SER A 97 -3.28 -7.18 17.11
CA SER A 97 -2.93 -6.63 18.41
C SER A 97 -3.41 -5.19 18.54
N ASP A 98 -4.27 -4.92 19.52
CA ASP A 98 -4.73 -3.56 19.81
C ASP A 98 -3.64 -2.70 20.45
N SER A 99 -2.61 -3.33 21.01
CA SER A 99 -1.50 -2.67 21.69
C SER A 99 -0.14 -3.31 21.42
N THR A 100 0.94 -2.61 21.67
CA THR A 100 2.32 -3.13 21.59
C THR A 100 2.52 -4.35 22.52
N ALA A 101 1.90 -4.34 23.71
CA ALA A 101 1.93 -5.48 24.64
C ALA A 101 1.15 -6.69 24.10
N GLY A 102 0.04 -6.47 23.41
CA GLY A 102 -0.68 -7.52 22.69
C GLY A 102 0.13 -8.12 21.55
N LEU A 103 0.83 -7.27 20.78
CA LEU A 103 1.76 -7.70 19.74
C LEU A 103 2.85 -8.61 20.31
N LYS A 104 3.51 -8.21 21.40
CA LYS A 104 4.54 -9.01 22.07
C LYS A 104 4.02 -10.40 22.48
N ARG A 105 2.85 -10.48 23.13
CA ARG A 105 2.24 -11.75 23.51
C ARG A 105 1.94 -12.67 22.32
N ASN A 106 1.57 -12.10 21.17
CA ASN A 106 1.30 -12.86 19.95
C ASN A 106 2.58 -13.36 19.26
N LEU A 107 3.71 -12.68 19.47
CA LEU A 107 5.01 -13.14 18.96
C LEU A 107 5.48 -14.42 19.64
N ASP A 108 5.18 -14.59 20.92
CA ASP A 108 5.60 -15.74 21.73
C ASP A 108 4.73 -16.98 21.51
N LYS A 109 3.56 -16.86 20.85
CA LYS A 109 2.67 -17.98 20.56
C LYS A 109 3.11 -18.70 19.29
N ASP A 110 3.38 -19.99 19.38
CA ASP A 110 3.78 -20.81 18.21
C ASP A 110 2.58 -21.11 17.27
N ASP A 111 1.37 -21.14 17.80
CA ASP A 111 0.15 -21.53 17.06
C ASP A 111 -0.23 -20.54 15.95
N ASN A 112 0.19 -19.28 16.05
CA ASN A 112 -0.16 -18.23 15.10
C ASN A 112 1.03 -17.75 14.30
N LYS A 113 1.14 -18.25 13.08
CA LYS A 113 2.22 -17.85 12.19
C LYS A 113 1.99 -16.52 11.48
N ILE A 114 0.73 -16.02 11.37
CA ILE A 114 0.41 -14.74 10.71
C ILE A 114 0.06 -13.69 11.77
N ILE A 115 0.76 -12.56 11.74
CA ILE A 115 0.57 -11.43 12.65
C ILE A 115 0.22 -10.19 11.85
N VAL A 116 -0.97 -9.64 12.09
CA VAL A 116 -1.38 -8.36 11.48
C VAL A 116 -1.05 -7.23 12.45
N THR A 117 -0.36 -6.22 11.96
CA THR A 117 0.07 -5.07 12.76
C THR A 117 0.18 -3.80 11.91
N THR A 118 0.26 -2.64 12.56
CA THR A 118 0.60 -1.39 11.88
C THR A 118 2.10 -1.13 11.94
N ILE A 119 2.60 -0.35 10.96
CA ILE A 119 4.02 0.04 10.95
C ILE A 119 4.41 0.79 12.23
N GLN A 120 3.50 1.59 12.79
CA GLN A 120 3.74 2.34 14.02
C GLN A 120 3.88 1.43 15.24
N LYS A 121 2.98 0.42 15.38
CA LYS A 121 3.07 -0.56 16.48
C LYS A 121 4.35 -1.38 16.39
N LEU A 122 4.69 -1.83 15.16
CA LEU A 122 5.92 -2.57 14.93
C LEU A 122 7.16 -1.72 15.25
N ASN A 123 7.19 -0.45 14.83
CA ASN A 123 8.28 0.47 15.13
C ASN A 123 8.42 0.74 16.63
N ASN A 124 7.29 0.93 17.34
CA ASN A 124 7.29 1.10 18.79
C ASN A 124 7.84 -0.15 19.49
N LEU A 125 7.41 -1.35 19.09
CA LEU A 125 7.95 -2.60 19.62
C LEU A 125 9.48 -2.68 19.44
N MET A 126 9.97 -2.37 18.24
CA MET A 126 11.41 -2.38 17.95
C MET A 126 12.20 -1.34 18.77
N LYS A 127 11.58 -0.22 19.17
CA LYS A 127 12.20 0.79 20.02
C LYS A 127 12.21 0.39 21.50
N THR A 128 11.14 -0.22 21.99
CA THR A 128 10.98 -0.57 23.40
C THR A 128 11.65 -1.90 23.77
N GLU A 129 11.67 -2.85 22.85
CA GLU A 129 12.20 -4.19 23.08
C GLU A 129 13.49 -4.38 22.28
N SER A 130 14.60 -4.53 23.00
CA SER A 130 15.91 -4.67 22.36
C SER A 130 16.26 -6.10 21.96
N ASP A 131 15.76 -7.08 22.70
CA ASP A 131 16.13 -8.49 22.56
C ASP A 131 14.88 -9.39 22.60
N LEU A 132 14.30 -9.63 21.42
CA LEU A 132 13.24 -10.59 21.24
C LEU A 132 13.71 -11.75 20.38
N ALA A 133 13.34 -12.97 20.74
CA ALA A 133 13.71 -14.18 19.99
C ALA A 133 13.34 -14.09 18.49
N ILE A 134 12.22 -13.40 18.18
CA ILE A 134 11.73 -13.22 16.81
C ILE A 134 12.73 -12.49 15.89
N TYR A 135 13.61 -11.64 16.42
CA TYR A 135 14.58 -10.88 15.62
C TYR A 135 15.63 -11.78 14.95
N ASN A 136 15.84 -12.99 15.48
CA ASN A 136 16.77 -13.98 14.93
C ASN A 136 16.07 -15.05 14.07
N LYS A 137 14.73 -15.08 14.07
CA LYS A 137 13.92 -16.05 13.32
C LYS A 137 13.79 -15.64 11.84
N GLN A 138 13.44 -16.62 11.00
CA GLN A 138 13.20 -16.37 9.58
C GLN A 138 11.76 -15.85 9.39
N VAL A 139 11.61 -14.61 8.97
CA VAL A 139 10.30 -13.95 8.89
C VAL A 139 10.02 -13.35 7.50
N VAL A 140 8.73 -13.23 7.18
CA VAL A 140 8.27 -12.55 5.96
C VAL A 140 7.47 -11.33 6.36
N PHE A 141 7.78 -10.18 5.78
CA PHE A 141 6.97 -8.97 5.89
C PHE A 141 6.18 -8.74 4.61
N ILE A 142 4.89 -8.56 4.74
CA ILE A 142 3.99 -8.16 3.65
C ILE A 142 3.41 -6.80 4.01
N PHE A 143 3.72 -5.77 3.21
CA PHE A 143 3.26 -4.40 3.39
C PHE A 143 2.10 -4.11 2.44
N ASP A 144 0.94 -3.76 2.97
CA ASP A 144 -0.18 -3.27 2.17
C ASP A 144 -0.10 -1.75 1.99
N GLU A 145 -0.54 -1.27 0.81
CA GLU A 145 -0.47 0.14 0.40
C GLU A 145 0.92 0.76 0.67
N CYS A 146 1.95 0.04 0.29
CA CYS A 146 3.33 0.31 0.67
C CYS A 146 3.88 1.67 0.21
N HIS A 147 3.21 2.34 -0.76
CA HIS A 147 3.54 3.71 -1.19
C HIS A 147 3.22 4.77 -0.12
N ARG A 148 2.33 4.47 0.83
CA ARG A 148 1.93 5.41 1.90
C ARG A 148 2.84 5.37 3.10
N SER A 149 3.50 4.25 3.31
CA SER A 149 4.43 4.10 4.41
C SER A 149 5.72 4.82 4.04
N GLN A 150 5.88 6.06 4.50
CA GLN A 150 7.20 6.70 4.47
C GLN A 150 8.11 5.91 5.42
N PHE A 151 8.81 4.94 4.87
CA PHE A 151 9.52 3.89 5.58
C PHE A 151 10.73 4.36 6.38
N GLY A 152 11.20 5.55 6.18
CA GLY A 152 12.35 6.22 6.79
C GLY A 152 12.94 5.55 8.04
N GLU A 153 12.45 5.94 9.22
CA GLU A 153 12.96 5.43 10.49
C GLU A 153 12.53 3.98 10.78
N ALA A 154 11.27 3.64 10.49
CA ALA A 154 10.73 2.30 10.76
C ALA A 154 11.44 1.23 9.94
N GLN A 155 11.75 1.51 8.67
CA GLN A 155 12.51 0.62 7.79
C GLN A 155 13.94 0.42 8.30
N LYS A 156 14.61 1.50 8.71
CA LYS A 156 15.94 1.42 9.31
C LYS A 156 15.96 0.57 10.59
N ASN A 157 14.94 0.73 11.44
CA ASN A 157 14.81 -0.05 12.67
C ASN A 157 14.55 -1.54 12.36
N LEU A 158 13.70 -1.83 11.36
CA LEU A 158 13.43 -3.19 10.92
C LEU A 158 14.73 -3.87 10.45
N GLN A 159 15.48 -3.23 9.56
CA GLN A 159 16.76 -3.75 9.05
C GLN A 159 17.81 -3.95 10.13
N LYS A 160 17.82 -3.09 11.17
CA LYS A 160 18.74 -3.23 12.30
C LYS A 160 18.37 -4.37 13.24
N LYS A 161 17.08 -4.61 13.48
CA LYS A 161 16.59 -5.56 14.48
C LYS A 161 16.45 -6.97 13.92
N PHE A 162 15.81 -7.13 12.77
CA PHE A 162 15.57 -8.44 12.17
C PHE A 162 16.77 -8.91 11.36
N LYS A 163 17.27 -10.10 11.66
CA LYS A 163 18.49 -10.65 11.03
C LYS A 163 18.19 -11.43 9.75
N ARG A 164 17.00 -12.06 9.67
CA ARG A 164 16.63 -12.93 8.56
C ARG A 164 15.18 -12.65 8.15
N PHE A 165 15.02 -11.80 7.16
CA PHE A 165 13.67 -11.45 6.69
C PHE A 165 13.61 -11.32 5.18
N TYR A 166 12.40 -11.50 4.66
CA TYR A 166 12.00 -11.14 3.31
C TYR A 166 10.92 -10.08 3.40
N GLN A 167 10.91 -9.13 2.47
CA GLN A 167 9.88 -8.11 2.47
C GLN A 167 9.23 -7.95 1.10
N PHE A 168 7.91 -7.88 1.10
CA PHE A 168 7.10 -7.71 -0.10
C PHE A 168 6.14 -6.55 0.07
N GLY A 169 6.08 -5.65 -0.94
CA GLY A 169 5.16 -4.53 -0.98
C GLY A 169 3.99 -4.79 -1.92
N PHE A 170 2.77 -4.46 -1.49
CA PHE A 170 1.60 -4.40 -2.36
C PHE A 170 1.20 -2.94 -2.53
N THR A 171 1.00 -2.48 -3.76
CA THR A 171 0.59 -1.11 -4.05
C THR A 171 -0.19 -0.99 -5.35
N GLY A 172 -1.11 -0.03 -5.40
CA GLY A 172 -1.76 0.39 -6.64
C GLY A 172 -1.02 1.52 -7.36
N THR A 173 -0.13 2.21 -6.64
CA THR A 173 0.58 3.42 -7.10
C THR A 173 2.05 3.37 -6.68
N PRO A 174 2.91 2.60 -7.38
CA PRO A 174 4.33 2.58 -7.08
C PRO A 174 4.96 3.98 -7.19
N ILE A 175 5.94 4.23 -6.34
CA ILE A 175 6.76 5.44 -6.41
C ILE A 175 7.94 5.15 -7.34
N PHE A 176 7.96 5.82 -8.48
CA PHE A 176 9.05 5.80 -9.46
C PHE A 176 9.98 7.02 -9.27
N PRO A 177 11.18 7.02 -9.84
CA PRO A 177 12.08 8.17 -9.74
C PRO A 177 11.46 9.51 -10.17
N GLN A 178 10.52 9.48 -11.13
CA GLN A 178 9.86 10.67 -11.67
C GLN A 178 8.84 11.29 -10.73
N ASN A 179 8.26 10.53 -9.82
CA ASN A 179 7.23 10.98 -8.87
C ASN A 179 7.65 10.85 -7.40
N ALA A 180 8.91 10.54 -7.14
CA ALA A 180 9.45 10.49 -5.79
C ALA A 180 9.60 11.89 -5.20
N LEU A 181 9.10 12.09 -3.98
CA LEU A 181 9.31 13.33 -3.21
C LEU A 181 10.65 13.37 -2.46
N GLY A 182 11.48 12.36 -2.64
CA GLY A 182 12.80 12.17 -2.01
C GLY A 182 13.61 11.16 -2.79
N ALA A 183 14.60 10.55 -2.13
CA ALA A 183 15.47 9.55 -2.76
C ALA A 183 14.83 8.14 -2.85
N ASP A 184 13.78 7.88 -2.04
CA ASP A 184 13.23 6.54 -1.92
C ASP A 184 12.14 6.28 -2.97
N THR A 185 12.31 5.21 -3.71
CA THR A 185 11.32 4.64 -4.64
C THR A 185 10.78 3.33 -4.09
N THR A 186 9.69 2.82 -4.67
CA THR A 186 9.19 1.50 -4.29
C THR A 186 10.25 0.41 -4.52
N ALA A 187 10.99 0.51 -5.61
CA ALA A 187 12.05 -0.44 -5.94
C ALA A 187 13.28 -0.32 -5.03
N SER A 188 13.65 0.89 -4.57
CA SER A 188 14.78 1.07 -3.65
C SER A 188 14.50 0.51 -2.25
N VAL A 189 13.23 0.36 -1.88
CA VAL A 189 12.81 -0.17 -0.57
C VAL A 189 12.53 -1.66 -0.63
N PHE A 190 11.77 -2.13 -1.62
CA PHE A 190 11.29 -3.52 -1.69
C PHE A 190 12.07 -4.42 -2.66
N GLY A 191 12.86 -3.85 -3.55
CA GLY A 191 13.49 -4.58 -4.65
C GLY A 191 12.67 -4.50 -5.95
N ARG A 192 12.84 -5.47 -6.84
CA ARG A 192 12.21 -5.44 -8.17
C ARG A 192 10.70 -5.68 -8.14
N GLU A 193 10.02 -5.24 -9.20
CA GLU A 193 8.65 -5.66 -9.49
C GLU A 193 8.60 -7.17 -9.76
N LEU A 194 7.72 -7.86 -9.06
CA LEU A 194 7.49 -9.29 -9.26
C LEU A 194 6.30 -9.54 -10.19
N HIS A 195 5.26 -8.72 -10.07
CA HIS A 195 4.08 -8.85 -10.90
C HIS A 195 3.33 -7.51 -10.97
N SER A 196 2.73 -7.22 -12.14
CA SER A 196 1.84 -6.09 -12.34
C SER A 196 0.47 -6.52 -12.89
N TYR A 197 -0.57 -5.86 -12.41
CA TYR A 197 -1.93 -5.85 -12.94
C TYR A 197 -2.48 -4.45 -12.78
N VAL A 198 -2.26 -3.66 -13.82
CA VAL A 198 -2.54 -2.22 -13.80
C VAL A 198 -3.95 -1.89 -14.29
N ILE A 199 -4.32 -0.60 -14.20
CA ILE A 199 -5.68 -0.15 -14.57
C ILE A 199 -6.03 -0.49 -16.02
N THR A 200 -5.08 -0.47 -16.94
CA THR A 200 -5.29 -0.84 -18.34
C THR A 200 -5.61 -2.33 -18.51
N ASP A 201 -4.97 -3.19 -17.70
CA ASP A 201 -5.30 -4.62 -17.68
C ASP A 201 -6.70 -4.85 -17.13
N ALA A 202 -7.06 -4.14 -16.04
CA ALA A 202 -8.37 -4.24 -15.44
C ALA A 202 -9.49 -3.74 -16.38
N ILE A 203 -9.23 -2.72 -17.20
CA ILE A 203 -10.14 -2.25 -18.26
C ILE A 203 -10.27 -3.28 -19.37
N ARG A 204 -9.16 -3.84 -19.83
CA ARG A 204 -9.14 -4.89 -20.85
C ARG A 204 -9.95 -6.12 -20.41
N ASP A 205 -9.81 -6.49 -19.13
CA ASP A 205 -10.51 -7.61 -18.52
C ASP A 205 -11.95 -7.28 -18.08
N GLU A 206 -12.46 -6.11 -18.47
CA GLU A 206 -13.80 -5.59 -18.14
C GLU A 206 -14.12 -5.54 -16.65
N LYS A 207 -13.11 -5.36 -15.79
CA LYS A 207 -13.26 -5.24 -14.34
C LYS A 207 -13.40 -3.78 -13.89
N VAL A 208 -12.94 -2.85 -14.70
CA VAL A 208 -13.06 -1.41 -14.51
C VAL A 208 -13.64 -0.80 -15.77
N LEU A 209 -14.57 0.13 -15.62
CA LEU A 209 -15.14 0.87 -16.73
C LEU A 209 -14.05 1.72 -17.42
N LYS A 210 -14.13 1.81 -18.75
CA LYS A 210 -13.31 2.75 -19.49
C LYS A 210 -13.59 4.18 -19.04
N PHE A 211 -12.56 4.99 -18.94
CA PHE A 211 -12.67 6.40 -18.61
C PHE A 211 -11.95 7.25 -19.65
N LYS A 212 -12.38 8.50 -19.77
CA LYS A 212 -11.72 9.51 -20.58
C LYS A 212 -11.13 10.56 -19.64
N VAL A 213 -9.92 10.97 -19.90
CA VAL A 213 -9.26 12.07 -19.20
C VAL A 213 -9.40 13.32 -20.06
N ASP A 214 -10.10 14.30 -19.54
CA ASP A 214 -10.19 15.63 -20.16
C ASP A 214 -9.24 16.56 -19.42
N TYR A 215 -8.25 17.10 -20.12
CA TYR A 215 -7.32 18.08 -19.58
C TYR A 215 -7.92 19.46 -19.75
N ASN A 216 -8.03 20.20 -18.66
CA ASN A 216 -8.52 21.56 -18.65
C ASN A 216 -7.51 22.43 -17.93
N ASP A 217 -7.06 23.48 -18.62
CA ASP A 217 -6.15 24.46 -18.05
C ASP A 217 -6.98 25.58 -17.39
N VAL A 218 -7.16 25.47 -16.08
CA VAL A 218 -7.73 26.55 -15.27
C VAL A 218 -6.57 27.34 -14.69
N ARG A 219 -6.12 28.36 -15.44
CA ARG A 219 -5.09 29.29 -14.94
C ARG A 219 -5.79 30.45 -14.25
N PRO A 220 -5.79 30.55 -12.92
CA PRO A 220 -6.21 31.77 -12.26
C PRO A 220 -5.27 32.89 -12.71
N GLN A 221 -5.84 34.03 -13.12
CA GLN A 221 -5.04 35.22 -13.43
C GLN A 221 -4.42 35.75 -12.12
N PHE A 222 -3.26 35.21 -11.74
CA PHE A 222 -2.39 35.90 -10.81
C PHE A 222 -1.68 37.03 -11.58
N LYS A 223 -1.39 38.15 -10.89
CA LYS A 223 -0.61 39.26 -11.43
C LYS A 223 0.53 38.70 -12.29
N ALA A 224 0.67 39.20 -13.51
CA ALA A 224 1.69 38.81 -14.45
C ALA A 224 3.07 38.75 -13.74
N ILE A 225 3.62 37.57 -13.66
CA ILE A 225 5.01 37.36 -13.27
C ILE A 225 5.79 37.67 -14.56
N GLU A 226 6.53 38.74 -14.54
CA GLU A 226 7.20 39.31 -15.75
C GLU A 226 8.38 38.47 -16.27
N THR A 227 8.72 37.32 -15.69
CA THR A 227 9.86 36.52 -16.14
C THR A 227 9.64 35.01 -15.96
N GLU A 228 9.86 34.25 -17.04
CA GLU A 228 9.85 32.77 -17.07
C GLU A 228 10.89 32.09 -16.13
N GLN A 229 11.79 32.86 -15.55
CA GLN A 229 12.82 32.35 -14.63
C GLN A 229 12.35 32.16 -13.20
N ASP A 230 11.23 32.75 -12.81
CA ASP A 230 10.72 32.70 -11.44
C ASP A 230 9.80 31.50 -11.17
N GLU A 231 9.32 30.79 -12.20
CA GLU A 231 8.46 29.60 -12.03
C GLU A 231 9.16 28.43 -11.30
N LYS A 232 10.49 28.42 -11.28
CA LYS A 232 11.26 27.28 -10.72
C LYS A 232 11.57 27.38 -9.22
N LYS A 233 11.21 28.46 -8.54
CA LYS A 233 11.61 28.68 -7.14
C LYS A 233 10.51 29.14 -6.18
N LEU A 234 9.24 28.90 -6.46
CA LEU A 234 8.21 29.14 -5.46
C LEU A 234 8.45 28.21 -4.26
N SER A 235 8.55 28.79 -3.07
CA SER A 235 8.68 28.01 -1.84
C SER A 235 7.45 27.11 -1.64
N ALA A 236 7.59 26.02 -0.89
CA ALA A 236 6.46 25.11 -0.60
C ALA A 236 5.27 25.86 0.06
N ALA A 237 5.53 26.94 0.79
CA ALA A 237 4.50 27.79 1.41
C ALA A 237 3.73 28.62 0.37
N GLU A 238 4.43 29.21 -0.62
CA GLU A 238 3.81 29.98 -1.71
C GLU A 238 2.99 29.08 -2.64
N ASN A 239 3.49 27.88 -2.95
CA ASN A 239 2.72 26.87 -3.68
C ASN A 239 1.44 26.47 -2.95
N LYS A 240 1.51 26.27 -1.64
CA LYS A 240 0.33 25.95 -0.83
C LYS A 240 -0.67 27.10 -0.82
N GLN A 241 -0.21 28.34 -0.71
CA GLN A 241 -1.05 29.52 -0.73
C GLN A 241 -1.72 29.71 -2.11
N ALA A 242 -1.00 29.50 -3.20
CA ALA A 242 -1.52 29.52 -4.56
C ALA A 242 -2.59 28.43 -4.79
N LEU A 243 -2.32 27.20 -4.31
CA LEU A 243 -3.25 26.08 -4.42
C LEU A 243 -4.56 26.31 -3.63
N LEU A 244 -4.50 26.96 -2.48
CA LEU A 244 -5.63 27.25 -1.61
C LEU A 244 -6.30 28.61 -1.88
N HIS A 245 -5.85 29.33 -2.93
CA HIS A 245 -6.40 30.66 -3.22
C HIS A 245 -7.89 30.61 -3.54
N PRO A 246 -8.74 31.45 -2.90
CA PRO A 246 -10.21 31.39 -3.04
C PRO A 246 -10.70 31.51 -4.48
N ASN A 247 -10.06 32.36 -5.29
CA ASN A 247 -10.43 32.52 -6.71
C ASN A 247 -10.18 31.23 -7.50
N ARG A 248 -9.04 30.57 -7.28
CA ARG A 248 -8.73 29.28 -7.93
C ARG A 248 -9.77 28.21 -7.57
N ILE A 249 -10.11 28.10 -6.29
CA ILE A 249 -11.12 27.14 -5.82
C ILE A 249 -12.47 27.46 -6.45
N ARG A 250 -12.85 28.73 -6.50
CA ARG A 250 -14.11 29.17 -7.11
C ARG A 250 -14.16 28.83 -8.60
N GLU A 251 -13.12 29.12 -9.37
CA GLU A 251 -13.07 28.82 -10.81
C GLU A 251 -13.12 27.34 -11.10
N ILE A 252 -12.39 26.51 -10.33
CA ILE A 252 -12.45 25.05 -10.43
C ILE A 252 -13.87 24.55 -10.11
N SER A 253 -14.48 25.05 -9.04
CA SER A 253 -15.83 24.67 -8.64
C SER A 253 -16.86 25.06 -9.70
N GLN A 254 -16.74 26.27 -10.27
CA GLN A 254 -17.60 26.75 -11.33
C GLN A 254 -17.45 25.92 -12.62
N TYR A 255 -16.21 25.55 -12.98
CA TYR A 255 -15.94 24.66 -14.10
C TYR A 255 -16.60 23.29 -13.89
N ILE A 256 -16.43 22.70 -12.72
CA ILE A 256 -17.07 21.42 -12.37
C ILE A 256 -18.59 21.52 -12.49
N LEU A 257 -19.21 22.56 -11.94
CA LEU A 257 -20.67 22.77 -11.98
C LEU A 257 -21.19 22.95 -13.42
N ASN A 258 -20.51 23.75 -14.24
CA ASN A 258 -20.90 24.02 -15.61
C ASN A 258 -20.81 22.78 -16.51
N ASN A 259 -19.77 21.97 -16.33
CA ASN A 259 -19.52 20.77 -17.15
C ASN A 259 -20.20 19.52 -16.60
N PHE A 260 -20.70 19.57 -15.36
CA PHE A 260 -21.28 18.43 -14.67
C PHE A 260 -22.50 17.85 -15.40
N ARG A 261 -23.34 18.68 -15.99
CA ARG A 261 -24.55 18.27 -16.72
C ARG A 261 -24.26 17.54 -18.04
N GLN A 262 -23.07 17.69 -18.58
CA GLN A 262 -22.64 17.07 -19.84
C GLN A 262 -22.06 15.66 -19.65
N LYS A 263 -21.80 15.25 -18.39
CA LYS A 263 -21.25 13.93 -18.08
C LYS A 263 -22.34 12.84 -18.04
N PRO A 264 -22.03 11.57 -18.40
CA PRO A 264 -23.00 10.47 -18.38
C PRO A 264 -23.62 10.22 -17.01
N THR A 265 -24.76 9.56 -16.98
CA THR A 265 -25.67 9.40 -15.81
C THR A 265 -25.01 8.81 -14.56
N ALA A 266 -23.97 7.96 -14.70
CA ALA A 266 -23.21 7.40 -13.57
C ALA A 266 -22.49 8.46 -12.73
N CYS A 267 -22.01 9.56 -13.35
CA CYS A 267 -21.42 10.70 -12.63
C CYS A 267 -22.47 11.56 -11.90
N LYS A 268 -23.73 11.54 -12.36
CA LYS A 268 -24.79 12.34 -11.75
C LYS A 268 -25.20 11.86 -10.35
N GLN A 269 -25.05 10.57 -10.06
CA GLN A 269 -25.36 10.01 -8.74
C GLN A 269 -24.27 10.37 -7.70
N VAL A 270 -23.00 10.35 -8.09
CA VAL A 270 -21.89 10.74 -7.21
C VAL A 270 -21.94 12.21 -6.84
N ALA A 271 -22.32 13.06 -7.76
CA ALA A 271 -22.39 14.49 -7.50
C ALA A 271 -23.64 14.93 -6.73
N LYS A 272 -24.76 14.19 -6.80
CA LYS A 272 -25.87 14.41 -5.86
C LYS A 272 -25.42 14.19 -4.41
N ALA A 273 -24.45 13.30 -4.16
CA ALA A 273 -23.88 13.08 -2.85
C ALA A 273 -22.87 14.16 -2.42
N LEU A 274 -22.24 14.87 -3.37
CA LEU A 274 -21.25 15.92 -3.09
C LEU A 274 -21.88 17.33 -2.98
N MET A 275 -23.05 17.57 -3.56
CA MET A 275 -23.71 18.87 -3.52
C MET A 275 -24.07 19.41 -2.11
N PRO A 276 -24.41 18.58 -1.10
CA PRO A 276 -24.61 19.07 0.26
C PRO A 276 -23.35 19.62 0.93
N CYS A 277 -22.17 19.19 0.48
CA CYS A 277 -20.89 19.60 1.07
C CYS A 277 -20.34 20.93 0.49
N LEU A 278 -20.99 21.48 -0.55
CA LEU A 278 -20.57 22.71 -1.25
C LEU A 278 -21.48 23.92 -0.93
N ARG A 279 -22.45 23.77 -0.04
CA ARG A 279 -23.23 24.83 0.58
C ARG A 279 -22.70 25.10 1.98
#